data_624db67aa19c985cb904d381a58e6e70
#
_entry.id   624db67aa19c985cb904d381a58e6e70
#
_cell.length_a   1.000
_cell.length_b   1.000
_cell.length_c   1.000
_cell.angle_alpha   90.00
_cell.angle_beta   90.00
_cell.angle_gamma   90.00
#
_symmetry.space_group_name_H-M   'P 1'
#
loop_
_entity.id
_entity.type
_entity.pdbx_description
1 polymer ?
#
loop_
_entity_poly.entity_id
_entity_poly.type
_entity_poly.pdbx_seq_one_letter_code
_entity_poly.pdbx_strand_id
1 'polypeptide(L)'
;MKIKQITTLLIISGAIFGEDKQVPAYTYTGGWPVNPKSNEIEDLGFDLPCPGPIGCECRTNADCDNQNCSAHPKGNYCVPKKGDLIPRFEALDQFGESVDLYDFANQGKITLIELSAAWCSPCNDFASWLTTNDQKIRENPWWKDRYLPIRDMIEKGEIQLVNIMYEGTVKKTTVTQEDVMKWYKKYPDSHVPVLADEYRFMHAWVKPTGLPCIFLVDENMRLINYTNRGLTDAFLYLTKPKK
;
A
#
# COMPACT_ATOMS: atom_id res chain seq x y z
N MET A 1 -22.48 13.95 84.91
CA MET A 1 -21.39 13.70 83.94
C MET A 1 -22.04 13.09 82.70
N LYS A 2 -22.24 13.87 81.61
CA LYS A 2 -22.92 13.42 80.37
C LYS A 2 -21.87 13.15 79.31
N ILE A 3 -21.77 11.88 78.92
CA ILE A 3 -20.88 11.43 77.84
C ILE A 3 -21.60 11.67 76.51
N LYS A 4 -21.00 12.53 75.64
CA LYS A 4 -21.47 12.73 74.30
C LYS A 4 -20.82 11.65 73.39
N GLN A 5 -21.64 10.80 72.80
CA GLN A 5 -21.22 9.93 71.71
C GLN A 5 -21.02 10.73 70.43
N ILE A 6 -19.84 10.64 69.83
CA ILE A 6 -19.55 11.21 68.54
C ILE A 6 -19.71 10.06 67.52
N THR A 7 -20.72 10.14 66.67
CA THR A 7 -20.96 9.22 65.62
C THR A 7 -20.12 9.69 64.42
N THR A 8 -19.06 8.93 64.05
CA THR A 8 -18.26 9.20 62.91
C THR A 8 -18.94 8.59 61.66
N LEU A 9 -19.38 9.47 60.77
CA LEU A 9 -19.95 9.07 59.46
C LEU A 9 -18.83 8.73 58.50
N LEU A 10 -18.65 7.45 58.15
CA LEU A 10 -17.73 7.02 57.07
C LEU A 10 -18.44 7.24 55.72
N ILE A 11 -17.92 8.22 54.96
CA ILE A 11 -18.32 8.42 53.58
C ILE A 11 -17.46 7.47 52.73
N ILE A 12 -18.06 6.37 52.28
CA ILE A 12 -17.45 5.48 51.27
C ILE A 12 -17.68 6.13 49.91
N SER A 13 -16.65 6.81 49.37
CA SER A 13 -16.65 7.26 47.97
C SER A 13 -16.44 6.04 47.09
N GLY A 14 -17.50 5.48 46.54
CA GLY A 14 -17.45 4.47 45.49
C GLY A 14 -16.88 5.07 44.22
N ALA A 15 -15.65 4.75 43.90
CA ALA A 15 -15.11 4.99 42.55
C ALA A 15 -15.87 4.10 41.58
N ILE A 16 -16.70 4.72 40.75
CA ILE A 16 -17.32 4.06 39.59
C ILE A 16 -16.20 3.90 38.57
N PHE A 17 -15.55 2.73 38.57
CA PHE A 17 -14.73 2.32 37.41
C PHE A 17 -15.70 2.06 36.25
N GLY A 18 -15.82 3.03 35.36
CA GLY A 18 -16.45 2.80 34.07
C GLY A 18 -15.66 1.69 33.36
N GLU A 19 -16.30 0.54 33.15
CA GLU A 19 -15.79 -0.43 32.17
C GLU A 19 -15.75 0.28 30.81
N ASP A 20 -14.56 0.65 30.38
CA ASP A 20 -14.31 0.97 28.97
C ASP A 20 -14.70 -0.27 28.18
N LYS A 21 -15.91 -0.28 27.65
CA LYS A 21 -16.30 -1.25 26.63
C LYS A 21 -15.39 -1.00 25.45
N GLN A 22 -14.27 -1.75 25.37
CA GLN A 22 -13.46 -1.81 24.18
C GLN A 22 -14.40 -2.20 23.03
N VAL A 23 -14.67 -1.23 22.15
CA VAL A 23 -15.30 -1.51 20.87
C VAL A 23 -14.38 -2.52 20.19
N PRO A 24 -14.87 -3.70 19.75
CA PRO A 24 -14.03 -4.67 19.08
C PRO A 24 -13.32 -3.97 17.94
N ALA A 25 -11.99 -4.07 17.90
CA ALA A 25 -11.20 -3.50 16.82
C ALA A 25 -11.71 -4.09 15.51
N TYR A 26 -12.02 -3.22 14.54
CA TYR A 26 -12.37 -3.64 13.20
C TYR A 26 -11.21 -4.49 12.64
N THR A 27 -11.55 -5.57 11.94
CA THR A 27 -10.59 -6.43 11.25
C THR A 27 -11.08 -6.70 9.85
N TYR A 28 -10.23 -6.53 8.87
CA TYR A 28 -10.54 -6.92 7.49
C TYR A 28 -10.72 -8.42 7.35
N THR A 29 -11.63 -8.85 6.48
CA THR A 29 -11.86 -10.28 6.15
C THR A 29 -10.57 -10.95 5.67
N GLY A 30 -9.73 -10.22 4.94
CA GLY A 30 -8.43 -10.70 4.49
C GLY A 30 -7.33 -10.71 5.55
N GLY A 31 -7.60 -10.21 6.77
CA GLY A 31 -6.61 -10.13 7.85
C GLY A 31 -5.57 -9.02 7.66
N TRP A 32 -5.86 -8.05 6.82
CA TRP A 32 -4.99 -6.87 6.62
C TRP A 32 -4.82 -6.10 7.92
N PRO A 33 -3.69 -5.40 8.10
CA PRO A 33 -3.50 -4.55 9.27
C PRO A 33 -4.53 -3.42 9.27
N VAL A 34 -4.88 -2.95 10.46
CA VAL A 34 -5.64 -1.73 10.67
C VAL A 34 -4.77 -0.80 11.51
N ASN A 35 -4.52 0.39 10.99
CA ASN A 35 -3.79 1.41 11.73
C ASN A 35 -4.78 2.40 12.36
N PRO A 36 -5.04 2.34 13.69
CA PRO A 36 -5.98 3.26 14.34
C PRO A 36 -5.52 4.72 14.29
N LYS A 37 -4.27 4.95 13.90
CA LYS A 37 -3.66 6.27 13.73
C LYS A 37 -3.44 6.65 12.26
N SER A 38 -4.06 5.95 11.32
CA SER A 38 -3.95 6.27 9.89
C SER A 38 -4.33 7.72 9.61
N ASN A 39 -5.31 8.27 10.33
CA ASN A 39 -5.74 9.66 10.22
C ASN A 39 -4.76 10.70 10.81
N GLU A 40 -3.78 10.27 11.60
CA GLU A 40 -2.72 11.15 12.13
C GLU A 40 -1.57 11.33 11.11
N ILE A 41 -1.52 10.51 10.05
CA ILE A 41 -0.52 10.63 8.99
C ILE A 41 -0.93 11.78 8.08
N GLU A 42 0.00 12.69 7.81
CA GLU A 42 -0.21 13.79 6.89
C GLU A 42 -0.65 13.27 5.52
N ASP A 43 -1.76 13.77 5.00
CA ASP A 43 -2.20 13.52 3.64
C ASP A 43 -1.97 14.79 2.83
N LEU A 44 -0.99 14.76 1.95
CA LEU A 44 -0.66 15.91 1.10
C LEU A 44 -1.69 16.10 -0.04
N GLY A 45 -2.61 15.13 -0.17
CA GLY A 45 -3.54 15.07 -1.29
C GLY A 45 -2.80 14.85 -2.62
N PHE A 46 -3.51 14.31 -3.61
CA PHE A 46 -2.94 14.14 -4.95
C PHE A 46 -3.63 15.06 -5.97
N ASP A 47 -4.90 15.35 -5.77
CA ASP A 47 -5.72 16.09 -6.75
C ASP A 47 -5.59 17.62 -6.59
N LEU A 48 -4.35 18.08 -6.41
CA LEU A 48 -4.04 19.49 -6.32
C LEU A 48 -3.95 20.09 -7.73
N PRO A 49 -4.37 21.35 -7.90
CA PRO A 49 -4.33 21.99 -9.22
C PRO A 49 -2.89 22.19 -9.71
N CYS A 50 -2.67 21.91 -11.00
CA CYS A 50 -1.40 22.22 -11.67
C CYS A 50 -1.18 23.75 -11.79
N PRO A 51 0.08 24.21 -11.87
CA PRO A 51 1.34 23.46 -11.88
C PRO A 51 1.86 23.14 -10.48
N GLY A 52 2.84 22.27 -10.41
CA GLY A 52 3.65 21.98 -9.20
C GLY A 52 3.52 20.57 -8.67
N PRO A 53 2.31 20.09 -8.33
CA PRO A 53 2.12 18.76 -7.76
C PRO A 53 2.57 17.60 -8.66
N ILE A 54 2.81 16.45 -8.03
CA ILE A 54 3.06 15.18 -8.74
C ILE A 54 1.90 14.90 -9.70
N GLY A 55 2.22 14.45 -10.91
CA GLY A 55 1.24 14.20 -11.96
C GLY A 55 1.08 15.35 -12.96
N CYS A 56 1.45 16.58 -12.60
CA CYS A 56 1.38 17.75 -13.48
C CYS A 56 2.45 17.73 -14.58
N GLU A 57 2.14 18.29 -15.74
CA GLU A 57 3.14 18.51 -16.77
C GLU A 57 4.21 19.51 -16.32
N CYS A 58 5.45 19.28 -16.74
CA CYS A 58 6.58 20.12 -16.39
C CYS A 58 7.54 20.29 -17.57
N ARG A 59 8.42 21.29 -17.51
CA ARG A 59 9.53 21.49 -18.45
C ARG A 59 10.87 21.31 -17.77
N THR A 60 10.95 21.71 -16.52
CA THR A 60 12.15 21.67 -15.68
C THR A 60 11.82 21.17 -14.27
N ASN A 61 12.80 20.82 -13.50
CA ASN A 61 12.61 20.44 -12.09
C ASN A 61 11.99 21.57 -11.25
N ALA A 62 12.23 22.82 -11.61
CA ALA A 62 11.71 23.99 -10.89
C ALA A 62 10.17 24.12 -11.05
N ASP A 63 9.57 23.45 -12.04
CA ASP A 63 8.12 23.46 -12.25
C ASP A 63 7.41 22.51 -11.28
N CYS A 64 8.15 21.68 -10.54
CA CYS A 64 7.62 20.65 -9.63
C CYS A 64 7.89 21.00 -8.16
N ASP A 65 6.88 20.85 -7.31
CA ASP A 65 7.00 21.10 -5.86
C ASP A 65 8.09 20.23 -5.23
N ASN A 66 8.19 18.98 -5.69
CA ASN A 66 9.23 18.06 -5.26
C ASN A 66 10.53 18.15 -6.08
N GLN A 67 10.68 19.13 -6.98
CA GLN A 67 11.87 19.33 -7.82
C GLN A 67 12.24 18.11 -8.69
N ASN A 68 11.26 17.36 -9.16
CA ASN A 68 11.49 16.14 -9.94
C ASN A 68 10.63 16.04 -11.20
N CYS A 69 11.07 16.71 -12.26
CA CYS A 69 10.48 16.62 -13.60
C CYS A 69 11.14 15.48 -14.39
N SER A 70 10.37 14.51 -14.84
CA SER A 70 10.90 13.34 -15.56
C SER A 70 10.19 13.11 -16.88
N ALA A 71 10.96 12.59 -17.84
CA ALA A 71 10.47 12.23 -19.16
C ALA A 71 9.54 11.01 -19.09
N HIS A 72 8.43 11.09 -19.81
CA HIS A 72 7.46 10.03 -20.00
C HIS A 72 7.10 9.96 -21.48
N PRO A 73 6.67 8.82 -22.06
CA PRO A 73 6.31 8.72 -23.49
C PRO A 73 5.28 9.74 -24.00
N LYS A 74 4.50 10.32 -23.10
CA LYS A 74 3.45 11.31 -23.43
C LYS A 74 3.81 12.76 -23.07
N GLY A 75 5.02 13.03 -22.61
CA GLY A 75 5.48 14.35 -22.17
C GLY A 75 6.36 14.26 -20.93
N ASN A 76 6.71 15.40 -20.33
CA ASN A 76 7.41 15.41 -19.06
C ASN A 76 6.41 15.70 -17.95
N TYR A 77 6.57 15.01 -16.82
CA TYR A 77 5.68 15.14 -15.66
C TYR A 77 6.48 15.24 -14.37
N CYS A 78 5.92 15.98 -13.41
CA CYS A 78 6.34 15.89 -12.02
C CYS A 78 6.05 14.48 -11.52
N VAL A 79 7.08 13.74 -11.16
CA VAL A 79 6.97 12.35 -10.71
C VAL A 79 7.48 12.20 -9.29
N PRO A 80 7.03 11.17 -8.55
CA PRO A 80 7.52 10.89 -7.21
C PRO A 80 9.03 10.65 -7.18
N LYS A 81 9.65 10.90 -6.05
CA LYS A 81 11.04 10.55 -5.76
C LYS A 81 11.19 9.97 -4.36
N LYS A 82 12.36 9.40 -4.08
CA LYS A 82 12.69 8.90 -2.74
C LYS A 82 12.43 9.96 -1.66
N GLY A 83 11.74 9.56 -0.60
CA GLY A 83 11.38 10.40 0.54
C GLY A 83 10.01 11.09 0.41
N ASP A 84 9.43 11.14 -0.79
CA ASP A 84 8.08 11.67 -0.96
C ASP A 84 7.07 10.74 -0.25
N LEU A 85 6.07 11.34 0.38
CA LEU A 85 4.94 10.63 0.95
C LEU A 85 4.03 10.17 -0.19
N ILE A 86 3.60 8.90 -0.16
CA ILE A 86 2.58 8.44 -1.09
C ILE A 86 1.23 9.06 -0.71
N PRO A 87 0.32 9.33 -1.66
CA PRO A 87 -0.99 9.87 -1.33
C PRO A 87 -1.81 8.82 -0.58
N ARG A 88 -2.74 9.28 0.25
CA ARG A 88 -3.74 8.40 0.83
C ARG A 88 -4.59 7.82 -0.28
N PHE A 89 -4.77 6.51 -0.24
CA PHE A 89 -5.53 5.78 -1.24
C PHE A 89 -6.42 4.76 -0.55
N GLU A 90 -7.71 4.85 -0.83
CA GLU A 90 -8.72 3.93 -0.31
C GLU A 90 -9.46 3.30 -1.48
N ALA A 91 -9.59 1.98 -1.47
CA ALA A 91 -10.23 1.25 -2.54
C ALA A 91 -10.81 -0.10 -2.07
N LEU A 92 -11.76 -0.64 -2.83
CA LEU A 92 -12.33 -1.96 -2.55
C LEU A 92 -11.32 -3.05 -2.83
N ASP A 93 -11.20 -3.97 -1.89
CA ASP A 93 -10.40 -5.18 -2.04
C ASP A 93 -11.18 -6.34 -2.67
N GLN A 94 -10.56 -7.52 -2.75
CA GLN A 94 -11.17 -8.74 -3.29
C GLN A 94 -12.37 -9.27 -2.48
N PHE A 95 -12.58 -8.80 -1.25
CA PHE A 95 -13.72 -9.16 -0.41
C PHE A 95 -14.83 -8.10 -0.44
N GLY A 96 -14.60 -6.97 -1.12
CA GLY A 96 -15.51 -5.83 -1.21
C GLY A 96 -15.44 -4.90 -0.01
N GLU A 97 -14.36 -4.97 0.77
CA GLU A 97 -14.10 -4.09 1.89
C GLU A 97 -13.25 -2.89 1.42
N SER A 98 -13.57 -1.70 1.93
CA SER A 98 -12.77 -0.49 1.66
C SER A 98 -11.51 -0.54 2.50
N VAL A 99 -10.35 -0.65 1.85
CA VAL A 99 -9.04 -0.75 2.48
C VAL A 99 -8.28 0.56 2.26
N ASP A 100 -7.86 1.18 3.35
CA ASP A 100 -6.99 2.34 3.34
C ASP A 100 -5.53 1.90 3.27
N LEU A 101 -4.80 2.38 2.26
CA LEU A 101 -3.38 2.08 2.12
C LEU A 101 -2.55 2.49 3.36
N TYR A 102 -2.99 3.53 4.09
CA TYR A 102 -2.35 3.99 5.31
C TYR A 102 -2.57 3.07 6.52
N ASP A 103 -3.44 2.06 6.40
CA ASP A 103 -3.54 1.00 7.41
C ASP A 103 -2.28 0.12 7.47
N PHE A 104 -1.49 0.11 6.40
CA PHE A 104 -0.20 -0.57 6.34
C PHE A 104 0.94 0.23 6.98
N ALA A 105 0.71 1.50 7.35
CA ALA A 105 1.68 2.33 8.06
C ALA A 105 1.86 1.91 9.52
N ASN A 106 2.99 2.32 10.12
CA ASN A 106 3.32 2.11 11.54
C ASN A 106 3.35 0.62 11.98
N GLN A 107 3.55 -0.29 11.02
CA GLN A 107 3.67 -1.73 11.28
C GLN A 107 5.12 -2.18 11.49
N GLY A 108 6.09 -1.27 11.47
CA GLY A 108 7.53 -1.59 11.55
C GLY A 108 8.04 -2.35 10.32
N LYS A 109 7.35 -2.28 9.19
CA LYS A 109 7.64 -3.07 7.99
C LYS A 109 7.75 -2.20 6.76
N ILE A 110 8.49 -2.71 5.77
CA ILE A 110 8.48 -2.18 4.41
C ILE A 110 7.23 -2.71 3.71
N THR A 111 6.54 -1.84 2.97
CA THR A 111 5.43 -2.23 2.11
C THR A 111 5.85 -2.14 0.64
N LEU A 112 5.69 -3.25 -0.10
CA LEU A 112 5.75 -3.26 -1.55
C LEU A 112 4.40 -2.80 -2.09
N ILE A 113 4.42 -1.84 -2.99
CA ILE A 113 3.25 -1.44 -3.76
C ILE A 113 3.45 -1.91 -5.19
N GLU A 114 2.56 -2.78 -5.66
CA GLU A 114 2.53 -3.22 -7.05
C GLU A 114 1.38 -2.54 -7.79
N LEU A 115 1.67 -1.78 -8.85
CA LEU A 115 0.65 -1.45 -9.83
C LEU A 115 0.60 -2.54 -10.88
N SER A 116 -0.61 -3.07 -11.13
CA SER A 116 -0.85 -4.19 -12.02
C SER A 116 -2.06 -3.98 -12.93
N ALA A 117 -2.27 -4.93 -13.85
CA ALA A 117 -3.46 -5.03 -14.68
C ALA A 117 -3.76 -6.51 -14.95
N ALA A 118 -5.03 -6.89 -14.99
CA ALA A 118 -5.41 -8.28 -15.18
C ALA A 118 -4.98 -8.87 -16.54
N TRP A 119 -4.83 -8.05 -17.57
CA TRP A 119 -4.29 -8.45 -18.88
C TRP A 119 -2.77 -8.61 -18.93
N CYS A 120 -2.03 -8.12 -17.93
CA CYS A 120 -0.58 -8.05 -17.93
C CYS A 120 0.05 -9.44 -17.69
N SER A 121 0.66 -10.06 -18.69
CA SER A 121 1.27 -11.38 -18.55
C SER A 121 2.36 -11.44 -17.47
N PRO A 122 3.34 -10.50 -17.41
CA PRO A 122 4.33 -10.51 -16.32
C PRO A 122 3.73 -10.36 -14.92
N CYS A 123 2.61 -9.62 -14.77
CA CYS A 123 1.91 -9.52 -13.49
C CYS A 123 1.25 -10.86 -13.12
N ASN A 124 0.67 -11.56 -14.11
CA ASN A 124 0.12 -12.90 -13.90
C ASN A 124 1.22 -13.90 -13.50
N ASP A 125 2.40 -13.85 -14.14
CA ASP A 125 3.54 -14.70 -13.79
C ASP A 125 4.03 -14.40 -12.35
N PHE A 126 4.04 -13.12 -11.94
CA PHE A 126 4.41 -12.71 -10.59
C PHE A 126 3.40 -13.21 -9.54
N ALA A 127 2.10 -13.03 -9.78
CA ALA A 127 1.06 -13.53 -8.90
C ALA A 127 1.07 -15.06 -8.79
N SER A 128 1.28 -15.78 -9.90
CA SER A 128 1.40 -17.24 -9.92
C SER A 128 2.60 -17.71 -9.10
N TRP A 129 3.74 -17.03 -9.23
CA TRP A 129 4.92 -17.35 -8.42
C TRP A 129 4.68 -17.12 -6.92
N LEU A 130 4.03 -16.02 -6.55
CA LEU A 130 3.69 -15.76 -5.14
C LEU A 130 2.81 -16.87 -4.57
N THR A 131 1.74 -17.25 -5.26
CA THR A 131 0.74 -18.20 -4.74
C THR A 131 1.19 -19.65 -4.82
N THR A 132 1.76 -20.07 -5.93
CA THR A 132 2.04 -21.48 -6.23
C THR A 132 3.52 -21.80 -6.41
N ASN A 133 4.41 -20.81 -6.25
CA ASN A 133 5.83 -20.93 -6.56
C ASN A 133 6.10 -21.35 -8.02
N ASP A 134 5.27 -20.90 -8.95
CA ASP A 134 5.39 -21.21 -10.38
C ASP A 134 6.72 -20.69 -10.92
N GLN A 135 7.54 -21.62 -11.44
CA GLN A 135 8.88 -21.30 -11.94
C GLN A 135 8.88 -20.60 -13.29
N LYS A 136 7.73 -20.47 -13.95
CA LYS A 136 7.59 -19.74 -15.23
C LYS A 136 8.08 -18.29 -15.11
N ILE A 137 8.01 -17.69 -13.94
CA ILE A 137 8.55 -16.34 -13.70
C ILE A 137 10.02 -16.19 -14.10
N ARG A 138 10.80 -17.29 -14.06
CA ARG A 138 12.22 -17.32 -14.43
C ARG A 138 12.47 -17.14 -15.93
N GLU A 139 11.45 -17.31 -16.76
CA GLU A 139 11.53 -17.08 -18.20
C GLU A 139 11.54 -15.58 -18.54
N ASN A 140 11.15 -14.75 -17.59
CA ASN A 140 11.14 -13.30 -17.77
C ASN A 140 12.59 -12.76 -17.72
N PRO A 141 13.00 -11.92 -18.69
CA PRO A 141 14.40 -11.45 -18.82
C PRO A 141 14.85 -10.54 -17.66
N TRP A 142 13.90 -9.99 -16.90
CA TRP A 142 14.17 -9.17 -15.72
C TRP A 142 14.31 -9.99 -14.43
N TRP A 143 13.96 -11.30 -14.45
CA TRP A 143 14.04 -12.16 -13.27
C TRP A 143 15.50 -12.49 -12.90
N LYS A 144 15.75 -12.65 -11.61
CA LYS A 144 17.02 -13.13 -11.08
C LYS A 144 16.75 -14.01 -9.87
N ASP A 145 17.43 -15.14 -9.76
CA ASP A 145 17.23 -16.11 -8.65
C ASP A 145 17.49 -15.51 -7.26
N ARG A 146 18.28 -14.46 -7.18
CA ARG A 146 18.46 -13.72 -5.92
C ARG A 146 17.15 -13.10 -5.37
N TYR A 147 16.08 -13.04 -6.16
CA TYR A 147 14.77 -12.51 -5.75
C TYR A 147 13.92 -13.55 -5.03
N LEU A 148 14.27 -14.83 -5.08
CA LEU A 148 13.51 -15.94 -4.48
C LEU A 148 13.16 -15.72 -2.98
N PRO A 149 14.04 -15.15 -2.13
CA PRO A 149 13.71 -14.92 -0.73
C PRO A 149 12.54 -13.97 -0.48
N ILE A 150 12.18 -13.12 -1.46
CA ILE A 150 11.10 -12.12 -1.30
C ILE A 150 9.75 -12.80 -1.04
N ARG A 151 9.47 -13.92 -1.71
CA ARG A 151 8.25 -14.69 -1.47
C ARG A 151 8.15 -15.13 0.00
N ASP A 152 9.21 -15.71 0.54
CA ASP A 152 9.26 -16.14 1.93
C ASP A 152 9.11 -14.95 2.90
N MET A 153 9.69 -13.78 2.56
CA MET A 153 9.56 -12.58 3.38
C MET A 153 8.10 -12.10 3.44
N ILE A 154 7.34 -12.20 2.34
CA ILE A 154 5.91 -11.88 2.29
C ILE A 154 5.11 -12.91 3.09
N GLU A 155 5.32 -14.21 2.86
CA GLU A 155 4.62 -15.29 3.57
C GLU A 155 4.83 -15.25 5.08
N LYS A 156 6.03 -14.86 5.53
CA LYS A 156 6.35 -14.70 6.97
C LYS A 156 5.91 -13.34 7.54
N GLY A 157 5.38 -12.47 6.72
CA GLY A 157 4.99 -11.11 7.12
C GLY A 157 6.18 -10.23 7.55
N GLU A 158 7.39 -10.51 7.08
CA GLU A 158 8.57 -9.66 7.30
C GLU A 158 8.47 -8.36 6.50
N ILE A 159 7.83 -8.43 5.35
CA ILE A 159 7.44 -7.29 4.51
C ILE A 159 5.97 -7.44 4.12
N GLN A 160 5.35 -6.35 3.74
CA GLN A 160 3.97 -6.32 3.25
C GLN A 160 3.97 -6.16 1.74
N LEU A 161 2.94 -6.69 1.06
CA LEU A 161 2.68 -6.46 -0.36
C LEU A 161 1.22 -6.03 -0.53
N VAL A 162 1.01 -4.94 -1.26
CA VAL A 162 -0.32 -4.48 -1.70
C VAL A 162 -0.31 -4.42 -3.22
N ASN A 163 -1.23 -5.16 -3.85
CA ASN A 163 -1.45 -5.09 -5.29
C ASN A 163 -2.55 -4.07 -5.58
N ILE A 164 -2.24 -3.06 -6.38
CA ILE A 164 -3.19 -2.05 -6.85
C ILE A 164 -3.42 -2.29 -8.33
N MET A 165 -4.58 -2.82 -8.66
CA MET A 165 -4.96 -3.10 -10.04
C MET A 165 -5.71 -1.91 -10.63
N TYR A 166 -5.30 -1.40 -11.78
CA TYR A 166 -5.91 -0.22 -12.42
C TYR A 166 -6.56 -0.49 -13.80
N GLU A 167 -6.35 -1.69 -14.37
CA GLU A 167 -7.03 -2.15 -15.59
C GLU A 167 -7.50 -3.60 -15.43
N GLY A 168 -8.67 -3.89 -15.96
CA GLY A 168 -9.25 -5.22 -16.02
C GLY A 168 -8.58 -6.15 -17.04
N THR A 169 -9.31 -7.14 -17.54
CA THR A 169 -8.79 -8.14 -18.49
C THR A 169 -8.53 -7.59 -19.89
N VAL A 170 -9.15 -6.47 -20.23
CA VAL A 170 -8.98 -5.76 -21.51
C VAL A 170 -8.19 -4.49 -21.27
N LYS A 171 -7.17 -4.24 -22.10
CA LYS A 171 -6.35 -3.01 -22.02
C LYS A 171 -7.24 -1.76 -22.14
N LYS A 172 -6.93 -0.75 -21.33
CA LYS A 172 -7.61 0.54 -21.28
C LYS A 172 -9.04 0.49 -20.71
N THR A 173 -9.51 -0.65 -20.24
CA THR A 173 -10.75 -0.72 -19.46
C THR A 173 -10.46 -0.43 -18.01
N THR A 174 -11.35 0.29 -17.38
CA THR A 174 -11.29 0.51 -15.93
C THR A 174 -11.43 -0.81 -15.20
N VAL A 175 -10.64 -1.03 -14.16
CA VAL A 175 -10.79 -2.16 -13.25
C VAL A 175 -12.08 -1.99 -12.44
N THR A 176 -12.68 -3.10 -12.09
CA THR A 176 -13.83 -3.16 -11.17
C THR A 176 -13.52 -4.06 -9.99
N GLN A 177 -14.32 -3.97 -8.93
CA GLN A 177 -14.23 -4.88 -7.79
C GLN A 177 -14.43 -6.35 -8.25
N GLU A 178 -15.24 -6.60 -9.28
CA GLU A 178 -15.39 -7.95 -9.85
C GLU A 178 -14.09 -8.46 -10.51
N ASP A 179 -13.30 -7.58 -11.13
CA ASP A 179 -12.00 -7.96 -11.70
C ASP A 179 -11.02 -8.38 -10.62
N VAL A 180 -10.95 -7.67 -9.48
CA VAL A 180 -10.08 -8.04 -8.36
C VAL A 180 -10.55 -9.33 -7.68
N MET A 181 -11.85 -9.58 -7.59
CA MET A 181 -12.37 -10.87 -7.12
C MET A 181 -11.97 -12.02 -8.05
N LYS A 182 -12.07 -11.82 -9.37
CA LYS A 182 -11.64 -12.83 -10.38
C LYS A 182 -10.14 -13.09 -10.29
N TRP A 183 -9.35 -12.04 -10.09
CA TRP A 183 -7.90 -12.15 -9.87
C TRP A 183 -7.61 -13.00 -8.64
N TYR A 184 -8.23 -12.70 -7.51
CA TYR A 184 -8.04 -13.47 -6.29
C TYR A 184 -8.47 -14.94 -6.42
N LYS A 185 -9.55 -15.23 -7.12
CA LYS A 185 -9.95 -16.61 -7.41
C LYS A 185 -8.91 -17.37 -8.23
N LYS A 186 -8.19 -16.67 -9.10
CA LYS A 186 -7.13 -17.26 -9.93
C LYS A 186 -5.82 -17.39 -9.16
N TYR A 187 -5.51 -16.44 -8.31
CA TYR A 187 -4.28 -16.34 -7.52
C TYR A 187 -4.63 -16.11 -6.04
N PRO A 188 -5.15 -17.15 -5.34
CA PRO A 188 -5.55 -16.99 -3.95
C PRO A 188 -4.32 -16.87 -3.05
N ASP A 189 -4.09 -15.67 -2.54
CA ASP A 189 -3.03 -15.37 -1.59
C ASP A 189 -3.63 -14.62 -0.39
N SER A 190 -3.52 -15.23 0.80
CA SER A 190 -4.05 -14.67 2.04
C SER A 190 -3.16 -13.56 2.63
N HIS A 191 -2.05 -13.23 2.00
CA HIS A 191 -1.12 -12.21 2.47
C HIS A 191 -1.18 -10.93 1.63
N VAL A 192 -1.90 -10.95 0.50
CA VAL A 192 -1.88 -9.87 -0.49
C VAL A 192 -3.27 -9.30 -0.72
N PRO A 193 -3.57 -8.10 -0.23
CA PRO A 193 -4.74 -7.37 -0.67
C PRO A 193 -4.58 -6.97 -2.13
N VAL A 194 -5.67 -7.10 -2.90
CA VAL A 194 -5.77 -6.65 -4.28
C VAL A 194 -6.82 -5.54 -4.33
N LEU A 195 -6.39 -4.32 -4.54
CA LEU A 195 -7.21 -3.11 -4.49
C LEU A 195 -7.61 -2.65 -5.90
N ALA A 196 -8.86 -2.25 -6.08
CA ALA A 196 -9.37 -1.76 -7.36
C ALA A 196 -9.14 -0.24 -7.50
N ASP A 197 -8.15 0.18 -8.29
CA ASP A 197 -7.95 1.60 -8.65
C ASP A 197 -8.91 2.01 -9.78
N GLU A 198 -10.21 2.02 -9.51
CA GLU A 198 -11.28 2.28 -10.48
C GLU A 198 -11.16 3.64 -11.16
N TYR A 199 -10.66 4.63 -10.45
CA TYR A 199 -10.50 6.01 -10.95
C TYR A 199 -9.08 6.29 -11.46
N ARG A 200 -8.21 5.27 -11.48
CA ARG A 200 -6.81 5.40 -11.91
C ARG A 200 -6.02 6.44 -11.11
N PHE A 201 -6.35 6.60 -9.84
CA PHE A 201 -5.73 7.56 -8.94
C PHE A 201 -4.23 7.26 -8.76
N MET A 202 -3.90 6.05 -8.30
CA MET A 202 -2.50 5.63 -8.15
C MET A 202 -1.78 5.52 -9.49
N HIS A 203 -2.48 5.08 -10.55
CA HIS A 203 -1.94 5.13 -11.91
C HIS A 203 -1.57 6.54 -12.35
N ALA A 204 -2.40 7.55 -12.06
CA ALA A 204 -2.12 8.94 -12.41
C ALA A 204 -0.94 9.51 -11.59
N TRP A 205 -0.80 9.11 -10.33
CA TRP A 205 0.29 9.53 -9.47
C TRP A 205 1.63 8.89 -9.85
N VAL A 206 1.66 7.57 -10.09
CA VAL A 206 2.88 6.81 -10.45
C VAL A 206 3.27 7.03 -11.91
N LYS A 207 2.31 7.21 -12.82
CA LYS A 207 2.53 7.27 -14.28
C LYS A 207 3.34 6.07 -14.80
N PRO A 208 2.86 4.83 -14.64
CA PRO A 208 3.61 3.65 -15.02
C PRO A 208 3.83 3.60 -16.53
N THR A 209 5.06 3.26 -16.94
CA THR A 209 5.46 3.05 -18.34
C THR A 209 5.61 1.57 -18.68
N GLY A 210 5.52 0.70 -17.69
CA GLY A 210 5.57 -0.77 -17.86
C GLY A 210 5.11 -1.48 -16.60
N LEU A 211 4.60 -2.71 -16.76
CA LEU A 211 4.04 -3.54 -15.70
C LEU A 211 4.77 -4.88 -15.60
N PRO A 212 4.80 -5.52 -14.40
CA PRO A 212 4.41 -4.92 -13.12
C PRO A 212 5.23 -3.67 -12.80
N CYS A 213 4.66 -2.72 -12.06
CA CYS A 213 5.39 -1.56 -11.58
C CYS A 213 5.43 -1.64 -10.05
N ILE A 214 6.59 -1.95 -9.47
CA ILE A 214 6.76 -2.20 -8.05
C ILE A 214 7.73 -1.19 -7.45
N PHE A 215 7.29 -0.51 -6.40
CA PHE A 215 8.10 0.37 -5.58
C PHE A 215 7.91 0.08 -4.09
N LEU A 216 8.75 0.66 -3.25
CA LEU A 216 8.79 0.41 -1.82
C LEU A 216 8.49 1.68 -1.04
N VAL A 217 7.73 1.52 0.02
CA VAL A 217 7.54 2.54 1.05
C VAL A 217 7.99 2.03 2.42
N ASP A 218 8.42 2.94 3.26
CA ASP A 218 8.74 2.64 4.65
C ASP A 218 7.47 2.61 5.54
N GLU A 219 7.65 2.36 6.81
CA GLU A 219 6.56 2.33 7.79
C GLU A 219 5.80 3.66 7.94
N ASN A 220 6.35 4.77 7.44
CA ASN A 220 5.74 6.10 7.43
C ASN A 220 5.13 6.45 6.07
N MET A 221 4.92 5.47 5.19
CA MET A 221 4.41 5.64 3.81
C MET A 221 5.28 6.55 2.93
N ARG A 222 6.60 6.68 3.23
CA ARG A 222 7.54 7.41 2.40
C ARG A 222 8.27 6.50 1.45
N LEU A 223 8.44 6.94 0.21
CA LEU A 223 9.15 6.19 -0.82
C LEU A 223 10.60 5.89 -0.42
N ILE A 224 10.94 4.62 -0.31
CA ILE A 224 12.32 4.13 -0.19
C ILE A 224 13.00 4.20 -1.55
N ASN A 225 12.28 3.79 -2.59
CA ASN A 225 12.66 3.91 -3.99
C ASN A 225 11.42 4.18 -4.83
N TYR A 226 11.62 4.79 -5.98
CA TYR A 226 10.57 4.98 -6.98
C TYR A 226 11.06 4.49 -8.34
N THR A 227 10.18 3.81 -9.02
CA THR A 227 10.29 3.51 -10.45
C THR A 227 8.91 3.58 -11.09
N ASN A 228 8.85 3.90 -12.37
CA ASN A 228 7.61 3.87 -13.13
C ASN A 228 7.46 2.61 -14.00
N ARG A 229 8.34 1.62 -13.80
CA ARG A 229 8.27 0.32 -14.51
C ARG A 229 9.13 -0.73 -13.83
N GLY A 230 8.66 -1.98 -13.92
CA GLY A 230 9.42 -3.14 -13.45
C GLY A 230 9.46 -3.26 -11.94
N LEU A 231 10.16 -4.27 -11.49
CA LEU A 231 10.31 -4.63 -10.09
C LEU A 231 11.79 -4.64 -9.63
N THR A 232 12.71 -4.44 -10.59
CA THR A 232 14.14 -4.68 -10.37
C THR A 232 14.72 -3.87 -9.22
N ASP A 233 14.41 -2.55 -9.15
CA ASP A 233 14.99 -1.67 -8.12
C ASP A 233 14.49 -2.02 -6.72
N ALA A 234 13.19 -2.33 -6.59
CA ALA A 234 12.58 -2.75 -5.33
C ALA A 234 13.19 -4.09 -4.86
N PHE A 235 13.28 -5.07 -5.76
CA PHE A 235 13.78 -6.39 -5.44
C PHE A 235 15.29 -6.41 -5.14
N LEU A 236 16.07 -5.59 -5.86
CA LEU A 236 17.49 -5.40 -5.55
C LEU A 236 17.68 -4.76 -4.17
N TYR A 237 16.82 -3.82 -3.80
CA TYR A 237 16.88 -3.21 -2.47
C TYR A 237 16.65 -4.25 -1.35
N LEU A 238 15.58 -5.07 -1.48
CA LEU A 238 15.21 -6.07 -0.49
C LEU A 238 16.22 -7.21 -0.36
N THR A 239 16.89 -7.55 -1.46
CA THR A 239 17.83 -8.70 -1.51
C THR A 239 19.30 -8.27 -1.44
N LYS A 240 19.59 -7.01 -1.08
CA LYS A 240 20.97 -6.60 -0.76
C LYS A 240 21.45 -7.30 0.50
N PRO A 241 22.71 -7.78 0.54
CA PRO A 241 23.29 -8.25 1.77
C PRO A 241 23.20 -7.16 2.85
N LYS A 242 22.62 -7.48 4.00
CA LYS A 242 22.71 -6.62 5.18
C LYS A 242 24.20 -6.57 5.58
N LYS A 243 24.78 -5.35 5.56
CA LYS A 243 26.17 -5.12 6.04
C LYS A 243 26.22 -5.25 7.54
#